data_ffbe9865c4692042937edf031c688d73
#
_entry.id   ffbe9865c4692042937edf031c688d73
#
_cell.length_a   1.000
_cell.length_b   1.000
_cell.length_c   1.000
_cell.angle_alpha   90.00
_cell.angle_beta   90.00
_cell.angle_gamma   90.00
#
_symmetry.space_group_name_H-M   'P 1'
#
loop_
_entity.id
_entity.type
_entity.pdbx_description
1 polymer ?
#
loop_
_entity_poly.entity_id
_entity_poly.type
_entity_poly.pdbx_seq_one_letter_code
_entity_poly.pdbx_strand_id
1 'polypeptide(L)'
;MPGTASIRYTRVHSSALVRIEDYLCDEGAGGPSREEEPSGDSIVLVRRGAFQRHRGRSSTVANVNDAAFFSKGVASRVSHPDACGDRGTVLHVEPDTLRDIVSHADPRDSEREGPLFPFLSGPCSGNVCQRHLDLLRGLRSGPGDEALRYDEAALALVASVVKAAFDRAEATPFRRRDATLRDLGDRVNAMKVWLSRHAPEKVRLCDVARAAGLSPYHGARVFRDFTGTSIHRYLTGLRLRSAAEALAEGAADIGELAHAHGFSSHAHFTAAFRSAFGVTPSAWRAPRRTPPKRARFR
;
A
#
# COMPACT_ATOMS: atom_id res chain seq x y z
N MET A 1 16.20 -18.95 -20.44
CA MET A 1 16.29 -17.48 -20.37
C MET A 1 15.30 -17.03 -19.34
N PRO A 2 15.67 -16.42 -18.19
CA PRO A 2 14.72 -15.81 -17.31
C PRO A 2 14.11 -14.62 -18.06
N GLY A 3 12.79 -14.63 -18.23
CA GLY A 3 12.05 -13.58 -18.92
C GLY A 3 12.32 -12.24 -18.23
N THR A 4 12.62 -11.22 -19.02
CA THR A 4 12.69 -9.83 -18.54
C THR A 4 11.30 -9.47 -18.05
N ALA A 5 11.19 -9.17 -16.76
CA ALA A 5 9.99 -8.61 -16.18
C ALA A 5 9.46 -7.48 -17.04
N SER A 6 8.23 -7.59 -17.48
CA SER A 6 7.58 -6.52 -18.24
C SER A 6 6.70 -5.72 -17.28
N ILE A 7 7.26 -4.70 -16.66
CA ILE A 7 6.46 -3.71 -15.94
C ILE A 7 5.98 -2.69 -16.95
N ARG A 8 4.66 -2.55 -17.06
CA ARG A 8 4.01 -1.54 -17.90
C ARG A 8 3.55 -0.37 -17.05
N TYR A 9 3.97 0.83 -17.41
CA TYR A 9 3.54 2.07 -16.77
C TYR A 9 2.56 2.82 -17.69
N THR A 10 1.47 3.30 -17.11
CA THR A 10 0.50 4.16 -17.80
C THR A 10 0.35 5.44 -17.01
N ARG A 11 0.68 6.58 -17.63
CA ARG A 11 0.52 7.89 -17.00
C ARG A 11 -0.95 8.25 -16.92
N VAL A 12 -1.43 8.51 -15.68
CA VAL A 12 -2.83 8.88 -15.41
C VAL A 12 -3.01 10.36 -15.10
N HIS A 13 -1.93 11.02 -14.56
CA HIS A 13 -1.93 12.46 -14.31
C HIS A 13 -0.51 13.00 -14.39
N SER A 14 -0.37 14.25 -14.84
CA SER A 14 0.91 14.96 -14.83
C SER A 14 0.69 16.46 -14.77
N SER A 15 1.28 17.09 -13.78
CA SER A 15 1.37 18.54 -13.60
C SER A 15 2.81 18.96 -13.30
N ALA A 16 3.02 20.20 -12.94
CA ALA A 16 4.31 20.68 -12.42
C ALA A 16 4.65 20.10 -11.04
N LEU A 17 3.63 19.76 -10.23
CA LEU A 17 3.78 19.32 -8.85
C LEU A 17 3.73 17.80 -8.69
N VAL A 18 2.89 17.11 -9.48
CA VAL A 18 2.60 15.69 -9.28
C VAL A 18 2.55 14.94 -10.59
N ARG A 19 3.20 13.76 -10.64
CA ARG A 19 3.02 12.76 -11.67
C ARG A 19 2.51 11.48 -11.05
N ILE A 20 1.41 10.95 -11.62
CA ILE A 20 0.76 9.71 -11.17
C ILE A 20 0.79 8.72 -12.31
N GLU A 21 1.30 7.53 -12.04
CA GLU A 21 1.41 6.45 -13.01
C GLU A 21 0.79 5.17 -12.42
N ASP A 22 -0.08 4.53 -13.18
CA ASP A 22 -0.49 3.15 -12.91
C ASP A 22 0.59 2.20 -13.43
N TYR A 23 0.93 1.19 -12.65
CA TYR A 23 1.79 0.12 -13.11
C TYR A 23 1.09 -1.23 -13.05
N LEU A 24 1.50 -2.10 -13.97
CA LEU A 24 1.13 -3.51 -14.01
C LEU A 24 2.39 -4.33 -14.24
N CYS A 25 2.68 -5.22 -13.32
CA CYS A 25 3.73 -6.22 -13.42
C CYS A 25 3.08 -7.59 -13.61
N ASP A 26 3.36 -8.22 -14.74
CA ASP A 26 2.85 -9.56 -15.09
C ASP A 26 3.86 -10.67 -14.72
N GLU A 27 4.86 -10.36 -13.86
CA GLU A 27 5.87 -11.35 -13.47
C GLU A 27 5.27 -12.50 -12.67
N GLY A 28 5.63 -13.70 -13.08
CA GLY A 28 5.52 -14.90 -12.25
C GLY A 28 6.52 -14.88 -11.10
N ALA A 29 6.39 -15.82 -10.17
CA ALA A 29 7.34 -15.98 -9.07
C ALA A 29 8.78 -16.11 -9.61
N GLY A 30 9.64 -15.19 -9.24
CA GLY A 30 11.02 -15.10 -9.68
C GLY A 30 11.95 -14.60 -8.59
N GLY A 31 13.27 -14.79 -8.81
CA GLY A 31 14.29 -14.21 -7.96
C GLY A 31 14.30 -12.67 -8.04
N PRO A 32 15.11 -12.00 -7.19
CA PRO A 32 15.21 -10.55 -7.21
C PRO A 32 15.68 -10.03 -8.59
N SER A 33 15.09 -8.91 -9.01
CA SER A 33 15.50 -8.16 -10.20
C SER A 33 16.97 -7.75 -10.13
N ARG A 34 17.48 -7.16 -11.21
CA ARG A 34 18.75 -6.42 -11.13
C ARG A 34 18.61 -5.29 -10.11
N GLU A 35 19.74 -4.89 -9.55
CA GLU A 35 19.78 -3.74 -8.65
C GLU A 35 19.58 -2.46 -9.45
N GLU A 36 18.63 -1.63 -9.02
CA GLU A 36 18.27 -0.38 -9.67
C GLU A 36 18.32 0.76 -8.68
N GLU A 37 18.83 1.89 -9.13
CA GLU A 37 18.83 3.15 -8.38
C GLU A 37 17.74 4.07 -8.95
N PRO A 38 16.71 4.42 -8.16
CA PRO A 38 15.70 5.36 -8.60
C PRO A 38 16.31 6.72 -8.92
N SER A 39 15.93 7.31 -10.05
CA SER A 39 16.35 8.66 -10.46
C SER A 39 15.65 9.77 -9.66
N GLY A 40 14.58 9.44 -8.94
CA GLY A 40 13.80 10.35 -8.10
C GLY A 40 13.11 9.61 -6.96
N ASP A 41 12.63 10.38 -5.99
CA ASP A 41 11.82 9.86 -4.90
C ASP A 41 10.42 9.48 -5.39
N SER A 42 9.88 8.35 -4.89
CA SER A 42 8.54 7.93 -5.24
C SER A 42 7.87 7.09 -4.14
N ILE A 43 6.55 7.11 -4.16
CA ILE A 43 5.72 6.32 -3.25
C ILE A 43 4.84 5.39 -4.09
N VAL A 44 4.87 4.11 -3.78
CA VAL A 44 4.10 3.08 -4.47
C VAL A 44 2.98 2.58 -3.57
N LEU A 45 1.74 2.68 -4.07
CA LEU A 45 0.55 2.14 -3.42
C LEU A 45 0.09 0.90 -4.19
N VAL A 46 0.26 -0.27 -3.57
CA VAL A 46 -0.16 -1.54 -4.17
C VAL A 46 -1.68 -1.65 -4.13
N ARG A 47 -2.32 -2.02 -5.25
CA ARG A 47 -3.77 -2.23 -5.36
C ARG A 47 -4.14 -3.70 -5.45
N ARG A 48 -3.25 -4.52 -6.02
CA ARG A 48 -3.41 -5.96 -6.15
C ARG A 48 -2.05 -6.66 -6.11
N GLY A 49 -2.00 -7.86 -5.55
CA GLY A 49 -0.78 -8.65 -5.45
C GLY A 49 0.16 -8.17 -4.35
N ALA A 50 1.42 -8.53 -4.46
CA ALA A 50 2.48 -8.15 -3.53
C ALA A 50 3.85 -8.27 -4.21
N PHE A 51 4.76 -7.39 -3.84
CA PHE A 51 6.18 -7.51 -4.17
C PHE A 51 7.04 -7.44 -2.91
N GLN A 52 8.24 -7.95 -2.97
CA GLN A 52 9.24 -7.83 -1.92
C GLN A 52 10.38 -6.94 -2.42
N ARG A 53 10.67 -5.90 -1.67
CA ARG A 53 11.79 -5.00 -1.94
C ARG A 53 12.97 -5.35 -1.05
N HIS A 54 14.16 -5.38 -1.64
CA HIS A 54 15.42 -5.69 -0.99
C HIS A 54 16.35 -4.48 -1.06
N ARG A 55 16.90 -4.06 0.07
CA ARG A 55 17.92 -3.00 0.18
C ARG A 55 19.06 -3.49 1.05
N GLY A 56 20.20 -3.79 0.45
CA GLY A 56 21.32 -4.42 1.13
C GLY A 56 20.88 -5.73 1.80
N ARG A 57 20.98 -5.80 3.12
CA ARG A 57 20.60 -6.98 3.92
C ARG A 57 19.17 -6.92 4.50
N SER A 58 18.41 -5.90 4.18
CA SER A 58 17.03 -5.72 4.66
C SER A 58 16.05 -5.95 3.56
N SER A 59 14.91 -6.56 3.88
CA SER A 59 13.81 -6.71 2.93
C SER A 59 12.47 -6.35 3.56
N THR A 60 11.51 -5.98 2.73
CA THR A 60 10.12 -5.75 3.14
C THR A 60 9.16 -6.19 2.06
N VAL A 61 8.05 -6.79 2.46
CA VAL A 61 6.93 -7.10 1.57
C VAL A 61 5.95 -5.93 1.57
N ALA A 62 5.64 -5.42 0.39
CA ALA A 62 4.58 -4.45 0.17
C ALA A 62 3.39 -5.13 -0.52
N ASN A 63 2.20 -4.93 0.02
CA ASN A 63 0.92 -5.37 -0.54
C ASN A 63 -0.14 -4.28 -0.32
N VAL A 64 -1.40 -4.56 -0.54
CA VAL A 64 -2.49 -3.57 -0.43
C VAL A 64 -2.65 -2.92 0.96
N ASN A 65 -2.00 -3.46 2.01
CA ASN A 65 -1.95 -2.87 3.34
C ASN A 65 -0.76 -1.92 3.54
N ASP A 66 0.17 -1.87 2.58
CA ASP A 66 1.41 -1.14 2.72
C ASP A 66 1.59 -0.12 1.58
N ALA A 67 2.28 0.97 1.89
CA ALA A 67 2.92 1.85 0.91
C ALA A 67 4.42 1.53 0.87
N ALA A 68 5.02 1.47 -0.31
CA ALA A 68 6.47 1.33 -0.45
C ALA A 68 7.10 2.67 -0.84
N PHE A 69 8.28 2.96 -0.29
CA PHE A 69 8.97 4.23 -0.44
C PHE A 69 10.30 4.02 -1.14
N PHE A 70 10.52 4.67 -2.25
CA PHE A 70 11.74 4.63 -3.03
C PHE A 70 12.44 5.99 -2.95
N SER A 71 13.68 6.01 -2.49
CA SER A 71 14.47 7.25 -2.39
C SER A 71 15.47 7.32 -3.54
N LYS A 72 15.63 8.53 -4.07
CA LYS A 72 16.61 8.83 -5.12
C LYS A 72 18.00 8.32 -4.76
N GLY A 73 18.69 7.66 -5.70
CA GLY A 73 20.06 7.17 -5.54
C GLY A 73 20.21 6.00 -4.55
N VAL A 74 19.12 5.44 -4.03
CA VAL A 74 19.18 4.32 -3.08
C VAL A 74 18.92 3.01 -3.80
N ALA A 75 19.98 2.28 -4.10
CA ALA A 75 19.92 1.00 -4.79
C ALA A 75 19.00 -0.02 -4.09
N SER A 76 18.19 -0.70 -4.86
CA SER A 76 17.30 -1.76 -4.37
C SER A 76 16.96 -2.75 -5.48
N ARG A 77 16.48 -3.94 -5.07
CA ARG A 77 15.97 -4.99 -5.96
C ARG A 77 14.52 -5.28 -5.58
N VAL A 78 13.75 -5.73 -6.56
CA VAL A 78 12.37 -6.16 -6.35
C VAL A 78 12.25 -7.63 -6.74
N SER A 79 11.48 -8.41 -5.99
CA SER A 79 11.09 -9.77 -6.33
C SER A 79 9.60 -9.97 -6.11
N HIS A 80 9.02 -10.89 -6.88
CA HIS A 80 7.63 -11.26 -6.77
C HIS A 80 7.54 -12.63 -6.10
N PRO A 81 7.23 -12.70 -4.79
CA PRO A 81 7.15 -13.97 -4.08
C PRO A 81 5.93 -14.79 -4.50
N ASP A 82 5.02 -14.18 -5.24
CA ASP A 82 3.79 -14.77 -5.74
C ASP A 82 3.75 -14.72 -7.27
N ALA A 83 3.32 -15.82 -7.90
CA ALA A 83 3.21 -15.91 -9.36
C ALA A 83 2.07 -15.07 -9.97
N CYS A 84 1.37 -14.30 -9.16
CA CYS A 84 0.18 -13.55 -9.58
C CYS A 84 0.49 -12.16 -10.16
N GLY A 85 1.76 -11.75 -10.16
CA GLY A 85 2.12 -10.36 -10.47
C GLY A 85 1.55 -9.37 -9.45
N ASP A 86 1.75 -8.10 -9.72
CA ASP A 86 1.17 -7.05 -8.90
C ASP A 86 0.83 -5.82 -9.73
N ARG A 87 -0.06 -5.00 -9.22
CA ARG A 87 -0.39 -3.71 -9.82
C ARG A 87 -0.61 -2.66 -8.73
N GLY A 88 -0.35 -1.42 -9.08
CA GLY A 88 -0.50 -0.31 -8.16
C GLY A 88 -0.36 1.02 -8.85
N THR A 89 -0.13 2.03 -8.02
CA THR A 89 0.04 3.41 -8.44
C THR A 89 1.35 3.94 -7.91
N VAL A 90 2.12 4.57 -8.77
CA VAL A 90 3.34 5.29 -8.42
C VAL A 90 3.03 6.78 -8.37
N LEU A 91 3.36 7.39 -7.24
CA LEU A 91 3.22 8.83 -6.99
C LEU A 91 4.61 9.47 -6.98
N HIS A 92 4.84 10.38 -7.90
CA HIS A 92 6.02 11.25 -7.91
C HIS A 92 5.57 12.66 -7.58
N VAL A 93 6.25 13.29 -6.64
CA VAL A 93 6.01 14.68 -6.27
C VAL A 93 7.26 15.47 -6.60
N GLU A 94 7.09 16.72 -6.98
CA GLU A 94 8.17 17.66 -7.20
C GLU A 94 9.09 17.69 -5.95
N PRO A 95 10.44 17.64 -6.10
CA PRO A 95 11.37 17.38 -5.00
C PRO A 95 11.27 18.33 -3.82
N ASP A 96 11.11 19.64 -4.04
CA ASP A 96 11.04 20.61 -2.95
C ASP A 96 9.70 20.51 -2.19
N THR A 97 8.60 20.33 -2.93
CA THR A 97 7.27 20.05 -2.36
C THR A 97 7.26 18.76 -1.54
N LEU A 98 7.92 17.68 -2.02
CA LEU A 98 8.01 16.43 -1.26
C LEU A 98 8.85 16.61 0.02
N ARG A 99 9.92 17.37 -0.05
CA ARG A 99 10.76 17.69 1.12
C ARG A 99 9.96 18.47 2.17
N ASP A 100 9.15 19.44 1.75
CA ASP A 100 8.25 20.17 2.66
C ASP A 100 7.26 19.21 3.35
N ILE A 101 6.66 18.29 2.62
CA ILE A 101 5.76 17.28 3.20
C ILE A 101 6.49 16.42 4.23
N VAL A 102 7.71 15.97 3.95
CA VAL A 102 8.52 15.17 4.87
C VAL A 102 8.89 15.94 6.11
N SER A 103 9.34 17.20 5.97
CA SER A 103 9.70 18.09 7.10
C SER A 103 8.51 18.34 8.04
N HIS A 104 7.28 18.42 7.51
CA HIS A 104 6.08 18.50 8.33
C HIS A 104 5.75 17.20 9.07
N ALA A 105 6.12 16.05 8.49
CA ALA A 105 5.88 14.74 9.11
C ALA A 105 6.98 14.34 10.11
N ASP A 106 8.22 14.76 9.90
CA ASP A 106 9.37 14.57 10.79
C ASP A 106 10.13 15.91 10.97
N PRO A 107 9.88 16.66 12.03
CA PRO A 107 10.57 17.92 12.31
C PRO A 107 12.10 17.80 12.43
N ARG A 108 12.61 16.58 12.62
CA ARG A 108 14.07 16.29 12.70
C ARG A 108 14.68 15.97 11.34
N ASP A 109 13.93 16.09 10.24
CA ASP A 109 14.41 15.76 8.90
C ASP A 109 15.63 16.59 8.50
N SER A 110 15.66 17.89 8.86
CA SER A 110 16.77 18.79 8.59
C SER A 110 18.09 18.40 9.28
N GLU A 111 18.02 17.60 10.35
CA GLU A 111 19.17 17.12 11.12
C GLU A 111 19.63 15.73 10.65
N ARG A 112 18.90 15.11 9.73
CA ARG A 112 19.14 13.72 9.32
C ARG A 112 19.95 13.67 8.02
N GLU A 113 21.13 13.09 8.10
CA GLU A 113 21.89 12.69 6.92
C GLU A 113 21.30 11.38 6.34
N GLY A 114 21.14 11.34 5.01
CA GLY A 114 20.73 10.11 4.32
C GLY A 114 19.52 10.29 3.39
N PRO A 115 18.89 9.16 3.01
CA PRO A 115 17.76 9.20 2.08
C PRO A 115 16.54 9.89 2.69
N LEU A 116 15.74 10.52 1.84
CA LEU A 116 14.51 11.24 2.23
C LEU A 116 13.56 10.32 3.04
N PHE A 117 13.46 9.05 2.65
CA PHE A 117 12.69 8.04 3.39
C PHE A 117 13.63 7.08 4.12
N PRO A 118 13.69 7.11 5.47
CA PRO A 118 14.56 6.21 6.25
C PRO A 118 14.03 4.77 6.32
N PHE A 119 12.81 4.51 5.86
CA PHE A 119 12.11 3.24 5.86
C PHE A 119 11.83 2.75 4.43
N LEU A 120 11.57 1.44 4.28
CA LEU A 120 11.24 0.84 2.98
C LEU A 120 9.74 0.82 2.72
N SER A 121 8.94 0.74 3.78
CA SER A 121 7.46 0.70 3.70
C SER A 121 6.82 1.33 4.93
N GLY A 122 5.56 1.70 4.79
CA GLY A 122 4.71 2.19 5.87
C GLY A 122 3.27 1.67 5.70
N PRO A 123 2.39 1.87 6.70
CA PRO A 123 1.03 1.37 6.66
C PRO A 123 0.17 2.18 5.69
N CYS A 124 -0.62 1.49 4.88
CA CYS A 124 -1.71 2.07 4.10
C CYS A 124 -3.02 1.88 4.89
N SER A 125 -3.51 2.93 5.56
CA SER A 125 -4.77 2.89 6.32
C SER A 125 -6.00 2.83 5.42
N GLY A 126 -7.17 2.52 5.99
CA GLY A 126 -8.44 2.56 5.24
C GLY A 126 -8.73 3.93 4.63
N ASN A 127 -8.42 5.01 5.36
CA ASN A 127 -8.58 6.39 4.86
C ASN A 127 -7.61 6.70 3.69
N VAL A 128 -6.35 6.26 3.78
CA VAL A 128 -5.39 6.39 2.68
C VAL A 128 -5.87 5.63 1.45
N CYS A 129 -6.31 4.38 1.62
CA CYS A 129 -6.86 3.58 0.54
C CYS A 129 -8.08 4.26 -0.11
N GLN A 130 -8.99 4.81 0.69
CA GLN A 130 -10.16 5.52 0.20
C GLN A 130 -9.78 6.75 -0.63
N ARG A 131 -8.90 7.61 -0.10
CA ARG A 131 -8.43 8.82 -0.81
C ARG A 131 -7.75 8.45 -2.13
N HIS A 132 -6.93 7.39 -2.13
CA HIS A 132 -6.26 6.89 -3.32
C HIS A 132 -7.25 6.45 -4.40
N LEU A 133 -8.24 5.62 -4.04
CA LEU A 133 -9.23 5.13 -5.00
C LEU A 133 -10.19 6.23 -5.47
N ASP A 134 -10.51 7.22 -4.61
CA ASP A 134 -11.30 8.38 -5.00
C ASP A 134 -10.53 9.27 -6.00
N LEU A 135 -9.23 9.48 -5.78
CA LEU A 135 -8.35 10.19 -6.72
C LEU A 135 -8.31 9.49 -8.10
N LEU A 136 -8.05 8.18 -8.11
CA LEU A 136 -8.01 7.42 -9.36
C LEU A 136 -9.35 7.41 -10.09
N ARG A 137 -10.46 7.33 -9.35
CA ARG A 137 -11.81 7.40 -9.94
C ARG A 137 -12.05 8.76 -10.56
N GLY A 138 -11.66 9.85 -9.89
CA GLY A 138 -11.75 11.21 -10.45
C GLY A 138 -10.97 11.35 -11.75
N LEU A 139 -9.71 10.88 -11.74
CA LEU A 139 -8.83 10.95 -12.93
C LEU A 139 -9.35 10.14 -14.13
N ARG A 140 -10.07 9.04 -13.89
CA ARG A 140 -10.68 8.22 -14.96
C ARG A 140 -11.98 8.81 -15.51
N SER A 141 -12.65 9.69 -14.78
CA SER A 141 -13.94 10.27 -15.18
C SER A 141 -13.83 11.33 -16.29
N GLY A 142 -12.62 11.60 -16.76
CA GLY A 142 -12.34 12.47 -17.91
C GLY A 142 -11.64 13.79 -17.57
N PRO A 143 -11.03 14.45 -18.56
CA PRO A 143 -10.32 15.70 -18.38
C PRO A 143 -11.31 16.85 -18.19
N GLY A 144 -11.66 17.13 -16.94
CA GLY A 144 -12.16 18.44 -16.59
C GLY A 144 -10.99 19.40 -16.39
N ASP A 145 -11.24 20.69 -16.45
CA ASP A 145 -10.30 21.77 -16.10
C ASP A 145 -10.03 21.80 -14.57
N GLU A 146 -9.71 20.62 -14.01
CA GLU A 146 -9.61 20.35 -12.57
C GLU A 146 -8.19 19.90 -12.15
N ALA A 147 -7.15 20.23 -12.93
CA ALA A 147 -5.77 19.84 -12.62
C ALA A 147 -5.38 20.21 -11.18
N LEU A 148 -5.74 21.42 -10.74
CA LEU A 148 -5.52 21.90 -9.37
C LEU A 148 -6.15 20.98 -8.32
N ARG A 149 -7.38 20.55 -8.53
CA ARG A 149 -8.09 19.65 -7.60
C ARG A 149 -7.40 18.30 -7.48
N TYR A 150 -6.87 17.76 -8.58
CA TYR A 150 -6.15 16.49 -8.56
C TYR A 150 -4.77 16.62 -7.91
N ASP A 151 -4.09 17.74 -8.11
CA ASP A 151 -2.84 18.05 -7.41
C ASP A 151 -3.07 18.16 -5.90
N GLU A 152 -4.06 18.94 -5.45
CA GLU A 152 -4.42 19.03 -4.03
C GLU A 152 -4.75 17.66 -3.43
N ALA A 153 -5.55 16.84 -4.12
CA ALA A 153 -5.92 15.52 -3.65
C ALA A 153 -4.72 14.56 -3.58
N ALA A 154 -3.81 14.63 -4.56
CA ALA A 154 -2.60 13.83 -4.60
C ALA A 154 -1.62 14.24 -3.50
N LEU A 155 -1.39 15.53 -3.30
CA LEU A 155 -0.51 16.04 -2.23
C LEU A 155 -1.07 15.69 -0.84
N ALA A 156 -2.39 15.81 -0.63
CA ALA A 156 -3.03 15.40 0.62
C ALA A 156 -2.94 13.87 0.86
N LEU A 157 -3.00 13.07 -0.19
CA LEU A 157 -2.77 11.63 -0.13
C LEU A 157 -1.33 11.33 0.28
N VAL A 158 -0.34 11.92 -0.40
CA VAL A 158 1.09 11.78 -0.12
C VAL A 158 1.40 12.18 1.32
N ALA A 159 0.94 13.34 1.78
CA ALA A 159 1.13 13.79 3.15
C ALA A 159 0.57 12.79 4.17
N SER A 160 -0.62 12.21 3.90
CA SER A 160 -1.22 11.21 4.79
C SER A 160 -0.42 9.90 4.84
N VAL A 161 0.15 9.48 3.72
CA VAL A 161 0.98 8.26 3.61
C VAL A 161 2.32 8.46 4.31
N VAL A 162 2.98 9.59 4.05
CA VAL A 162 4.27 9.95 4.64
C VAL A 162 4.14 10.05 6.16
N LYS A 163 3.15 10.80 6.65
CA LYS A 163 2.90 10.91 8.09
C LYS A 163 2.70 9.54 8.75
N ALA A 164 1.85 8.68 8.19
CA ALA A 164 1.59 7.36 8.75
C ALA A 164 2.85 6.49 8.80
N ALA A 165 3.77 6.65 7.85
CA ALA A 165 5.03 5.91 7.82
C ALA A 165 6.01 6.41 8.89
N PHE A 166 6.13 7.73 9.09
CA PHE A 166 6.94 8.30 10.16
C PHE A 166 6.37 7.95 11.55
N ASP A 167 5.06 8.13 11.77
CA ASP A 167 4.39 7.72 13.03
C ASP A 167 4.66 6.24 13.35
N ARG A 168 4.66 5.38 12.34
CA ARG A 168 4.96 3.95 12.49
C ARG A 168 6.43 3.71 12.82
N ALA A 169 7.35 4.40 12.17
CA ALA A 169 8.78 4.27 12.40
C ALA A 169 9.15 4.68 13.82
N GLU A 170 8.54 5.73 14.35
CA GLU A 170 8.73 6.18 15.74
C GLU A 170 8.16 5.19 16.76
N ALA A 171 6.98 4.63 16.49
CA ALA A 171 6.33 3.65 17.37
C ALA A 171 7.04 2.29 17.42
N THR A 172 8.00 2.02 16.52
CA THR A 172 8.69 0.74 16.45
C THR A 172 9.96 0.79 17.30
N PRO A 173 10.05 0.03 18.41
CA PRO A 173 11.21 0.05 19.30
C PRO A 173 12.47 -0.54 18.70
N PHE A 174 12.40 -1.09 17.50
CA PHE A 174 13.48 -1.82 16.84
C PHE A 174 14.44 -0.90 16.08
N ARG A 175 15.17 -0.05 16.80
CA ARG A 175 16.33 0.68 16.26
C ARG A 175 17.62 -0.15 16.20
N ARG A 176 17.60 -1.43 16.61
CA ARG A 176 18.80 -2.27 16.65
C ARG A 176 19.04 -2.98 15.32
N ARG A 177 20.24 -2.84 14.80
CA ARG A 177 20.79 -3.57 13.62
C ARG A 177 21.22 -5.00 13.99
N ASP A 178 20.46 -5.71 14.79
CA ASP A 178 20.80 -7.05 15.22
C ASP A 178 20.41 -8.08 14.14
N ALA A 179 21.25 -9.10 13.95
CA ALA A 179 20.97 -10.19 13.02
C ALA A 179 19.65 -10.91 13.36
N THR A 180 19.34 -11.05 14.65
CA THR A 180 18.09 -11.62 15.14
C THR A 180 16.87 -10.83 14.68
N LEU A 181 16.95 -9.50 14.64
CA LEU A 181 15.83 -8.66 14.19
C LEU A 181 15.61 -8.79 12.69
N ARG A 182 16.66 -8.97 11.90
CA ARG A 182 16.52 -9.24 10.46
C ARG A 182 15.83 -10.57 10.21
N ASP A 183 16.28 -11.65 10.89
CA ASP A 183 15.62 -12.96 10.78
C ASP A 183 14.12 -12.87 11.14
N LEU A 184 13.77 -12.17 12.22
CA LEU A 184 12.37 -11.96 12.60
C LEU A 184 11.61 -11.13 11.54
N GLY A 185 12.23 -10.12 10.94
CA GLY A 185 11.68 -9.35 9.84
C GLY A 185 11.37 -10.21 8.61
N ASP A 186 12.31 -11.07 8.24
CA ASP A 186 12.13 -12.00 7.12
C ASP A 186 11.01 -13.03 7.41
N ARG A 187 10.88 -13.50 8.65
CA ARG A 187 9.76 -14.34 9.09
C ARG A 187 8.42 -13.59 9.01
N VAL A 188 8.37 -12.32 9.39
CA VAL A 188 7.16 -11.48 9.21
C VAL A 188 6.83 -11.30 7.73
N ASN A 189 7.83 -11.08 6.87
CA ASN A 189 7.64 -11.01 5.43
C ASN A 189 7.05 -12.33 4.88
N ALA A 190 7.56 -13.48 5.32
CA ALA A 190 6.97 -14.79 4.95
C ALA A 190 5.51 -14.91 5.37
N MET A 191 5.14 -14.46 6.58
CA MET A 191 3.74 -14.41 7.02
C MET A 191 2.90 -13.46 6.15
N LYS A 192 3.42 -12.28 5.78
CA LYS A 192 2.72 -11.32 4.90
C LYS A 192 2.45 -11.91 3.52
N VAL A 193 3.46 -12.56 2.92
CA VAL A 193 3.32 -13.26 1.63
C VAL A 193 2.25 -14.34 1.73
N TRP A 194 2.33 -15.20 2.75
CA TRP A 194 1.36 -16.26 2.95
C TRP A 194 -0.06 -15.71 3.11
N LEU A 195 -0.24 -14.67 3.92
CA LEU A 195 -1.53 -14.01 4.13
C LEU A 195 -2.07 -13.37 2.83
N SER A 196 -1.22 -12.76 2.01
CA SER A 196 -1.63 -12.17 0.74
C SER A 196 -2.17 -13.23 -0.22
N ARG A 197 -1.50 -14.39 -0.29
CA ARG A 197 -1.89 -15.53 -1.14
C ARG A 197 -3.19 -16.17 -0.70
N HIS A 198 -3.36 -16.37 0.61
CA HIS A 198 -4.50 -17.12 1.18
C HIS A 198 -5.60 -16.19 1.75
N ALA A 199 -5.56 -14.89 1.43
CA ALA A 199 -6.53 -13.95 1.96
C ALA A 199 -8.00 -14.33 1.72
N PRO A 200 -8.41 -14.86 0.57
CA PRO A 200 -9.80 -15.30 0.34
C PRO A 200 -10.21 -16.56 1.13
N GLU A 201 -9.24 -17.33 1.60
CA GLU A 201 -9.47 -18.64 2.20
C GLU A 201 -9.75 -18.55 3.71
N LYS A 202 -10.14 -19.69 4.31
CA LYS A 202 -10.25 -19.83 5.76
C LYS A 202 -8.87 -19.97 6.38
N VAL A 203 -8.32 -18.87 6.90
CA VAL A 203 -6.98 -18.82 7.49
C VAL A 203 -7.00 -19.21 8.97
N ARG A 204 -6.07 -20.07 9.39
CA ARG A 204 -5.81 -20.41 10.79
C ARG A 204 -4.46 -19.85 11.25
N LEU A 205 -4.38 -19.45 12.51
CA LEU A 205 -3.15 -18.87 13.08
C LEU A 205 -1.95 -19.83 12.99
N CYS A 206 -2.20 -21.15 13.18
CA CYS A 206 -1.14 -22.16 13.08
C CYS A 206 -0.55 -22.26 11.68
N ASP A 207 -1.33 -22.01 10.63
CA ASP A 207 -0.85 -22.11 9.25
C ASP A 207 0.01 -20.90 8.89
N VAL A 208 -0.40 -19.70 9.32
CA VAL A 208 0.39 -18.46 9.18
C VAL A 208 1.73 -18.57 9.92
N ALA A 209 1.71 -19.03 11.16
CA ALA A 209 2.93 -19.17 11.97
C ALA A 209 3.87 -20.24 11.39
N ARG A 210 3.32 -21.36 10.90
CA ARG A 210 4.09 -22.43 10.24
C ARG A 210 4.80 -21.94 8.98
N ALA A 211 4.17 -21.07 8.20
CA ALA A 211 4.79 -20.47 7.00
C ALA A 211 6.07 -19.67 7.33
N ALA A 212 6.23 -19.24 8.58
CA ALA A 212 7.40 -18.52 9.07
C ALA A 212 8.31 -19.39 9.98
N GLY A 213 7.99 -20.68 10.16
CA GLY A 213 8.73 -21.57 11.07
C GLY A 213 8.62 -21.15 12.55
N LEU A 214 7.47 -20.59 12.95
CA LEU A 214 7.23 -20.09 14.32
C LEU A 214 6.07 -20.87 14.99
N SER A 215 6.05 -20.87 16.33
CA SER A 215 4.87 -21.29 17.08
C SER A 215 3.75 -20.25 16.92
N PRO A 216 2.47 -20.63 17.05
CA PRO A 216 1.35 -19.70 16.90
C PRO A 216 1.45 -18.45 17.80
N TYR A 217 1.84 -18.65 19.06
CA TYR A 217 2.00 -17.56 20.01
C TYR A 217 3.15 -16.61 19.63
N HIS A 218 4.32 -17.18 19.29
CA HIS A 218 5.49 -16.40 18.90
C HIS A 218 5.23 -15.67 17.59
N GLY A 219 4.62 -16.33 16.58
CA GLY A 219 4.25 -15.71 15.31
C GLY A 219 3.29 -14.52 15.50
N ALA A 220 2.24 -14.66 16.33
CA ALA A 220 1.31 -13.59 16.60
C ALA A 220 1.96 -12.38 17.27
N ARG A 221 2.87 -12.63 18.22
CA ARG A 221 3.62 -11.58 18.93
C ARG A 221 4.57 -10.85 17.99
N VAL A 222 5.45 -11.57 17.32
CA VAL A 222 6.43 -10.99 16.38
C VAL A 222 5.73 -10.21 15.28
N PHE A 223 4.66 -10.77 14.70
CA PHE A 223 3.89 -10.09 13.68
C PHE A 223 3.34 -8.75 14.17
N ARG A 224 2.78 -8.72 15.39
CA ARG A 224 2.27 -7.47 16.00
C ARG A 224 3.38 -6.47 16.27
N ASP A 225 4.52 -6.91 16.77
CA ASP A 225 5.67 -6.06 17.07
C ASP A 225 6.18 -5.37 15.81
N PHE A 226 6.26 -6.10 14.69
CA PHE A 226 6.75 -5.58 13.41
C PHE A 226 5.70 -4.78 12.61
N THR A 227 4.42 -5.19 12.63
CA THR A 227 3.38 -4.56 11.80
C THR A 227 2.51 -3.55 12.56
N GLY A 228 2.56 -3.55 13.90
CA GLY A 228 1.69 -2.74 14.76
C GLY A 228 0.26 -3.24 14.84
N THR A 229 -0.06 -4.38 14.22
CA THR A 229 -1.43 -4.90 14.17
C THR A 229 -1.47 -6.42 14.33
N SER A 230 -2.62 -6.96 14.72
CA SER A 230 -2.77 -8.41 14.80
C SER A 230 -2.88 -9.04 13.41
N ILE A 231 -2.50 -10.33 13.29
CA ILE A 231 -2.66 -11.12 12.05
C ILE A 231 -4.10 -11.06 11.53
N HIS A 232 -5.09 -11.22 12.41
CA HIS A 232 -6.50 -11.16 12.03
C HIS A 232 -6.88 -9.79 11.44
N ARG A 233 -6.45 -8.70 12.07
CA ARG A 233 -6.74 -7.34 11.60
C ARG A 233 -6.04 -7.04 10.28
N TYR A 234 -4.81 -7.55 10.12
CA TYR A 234 -4.07 -7.45 8.87
C TYR A 234 -4.76 -8.20 7.73
N LEU A 235 -5.18 -9.45 7.97
CA LEU A 235 -5.94 -10.26 7.00
C LEU A 235 -7.26 -9.59 6.61
N THR A 236 -8.01 -9.08 7.59
CA THR A 236 -9.24 -8.32 7.32
C THR A 236 -8.97 -7.10 6.45
N GLY A 237 -7.87 -6.40 6.71
CA GLY A 237 -7.40 -5.28 5.88
C GLY A 237 -7.13 -5.69 4.43
N LEU A 238 -6.42 -6.80 4.20
CA LEU A 238 -6.17 -7.35 2.86
C LEU A 238 -7.48 -7.58 2.10
N ARG A 239 -8.41 -8.29 2.73
CA ARG A 239 -9.73 -8.62 2.15
C ARG A 239 -10.53 -7.37 1.78
N LEU A 240 -10.60 -6.43 2.71
CA LEU A 240 -11.40 -5.21 2.53
C LEU A 240 -10.83 -4.30 1.45
N ARG A 241 -9.50 -4.15 1.35
CA ARG A 241 -8.88 -3.30 0.33
C ARG A 241 -8.97 -3.92 -1.06
N SER A 242 -8.78 -5.23 -1.17
CA SER A 242 -9.01 -5.94 -2.43
C SER A 242 -10.46 -5.84 -2.89
N ALA A 243 -11.43 -5.93 -1.95
CA ALA A 243 -12.83 -5.73 -2.26
C ALA A 243 -13.14 -4.28 -2.65
N ALA A 244 -12.52 -3.29 -2.00
CA ALA A 244 -12.70 -1.87 -2.34
C ALA A 244 -12.19 -1.55 -3.75
N GLU A 245 -11.07 -2.14 -4.18
CA GLU A 245 -10.56 -2.02 -5.56
C GLU A 245 -11.54 -2.67 -6.55
N ALA A 246 -12.03 -3.88 -6.28
CA ALA A 246 -12.99 -4.55 -7.15
C ALA A 246 -14.30 -3.76 -7.29
N LEU A 247 -14.78 -3.13 -6.20
CA LEU A 247 -15.93 -2.22 -6.25
C LEU A 247 -15.64 -0.97 -7.08
N ALA A 248 -14.43 -0.43 -7.01
CA ALA A 248 -14.01 0.73 -7.82
C ALA A 248 -13.91 0.37 -9.31
N GLU A 249 -13.64 -0.91 -9.63
CA GLU A 249 -13.61 -1.44 -10.99
C GLU A 249 -15.00 -1.86 -11.53
N GLY A 250 -16.04 -1.74 -10.72
CA GLY A 250 -17.42 -1.98 -11.16
C GLY A 250 -18.01 -3.34 -10.79
N ALA A 251 -17.45 -4.04 -9.80
CA ALA A 251 -18.03 -5.29 -9.31
C ALA A 251 -19.51 -5.11 -8.95
N ALA A 252 -20.40 -5.89 -9.58
CA ALA A 252 -21.84 -5.69 -9.56
C ALA A 252 -22.51 -6.27 -8.31
N ASP A 253 -22.18 -7.51 -7.95
CA ASP A 253 -22.80 -8.19 -6.80
C ASP A 253 -21.93 -8.08 -5.55
N ILE A 254 -22.49 -7.45 -4.50
CA ILE A 254 -21.78 -7.23 -3.23
C ILE A 254 -21.78 -8.52 -2.39
N GLY A 255 -22.77 -9.36 -2.54
CA GLY A 255 -22.84 -10.66 -1.84
C GLY A 255 -21.77 -11.63 -2.36
N GLU A 256 -21.69 -11.80 -3.68
CA GLU A 256 -20.64 -12.57 -4.33
C GLU A 256 -19.24 -12.02 -3.99
N LEU A 257 -19.09 -10.70 -4.04
CA LEU A 257 -17.83 -10.04 -3.68
C LEU A 257 -17.42 -10.35 -2.24
N ALA A 258 -18.35 -10.32 -1.29
CA ALA A 258 -18.06 -10.65 0.10
C ALA A 258 -17.52 -12.08 0.23
N HIS A 259 -18.14 -13.06 -0.41
CA HIS A 259 -17.69 -14.44 -0.39
C HIS A 259 -16.36 -14.64 -1.11
N ALA A 260 -16.18 -14.04 -2.28
CA ALA A 260 -14.93 -14.09 -3.04
C ALA A 260 -13.73 -13.52 -2.27
N HIS A 261 -13.98 -12.60 -1.32
CA HIS A 261 -12.94 -12.02 -0.44
C HIS A 261 -12.91 -12.68 0.96
N GLY A 262 -13.50 -13.86 1.14
CA GLY A 262 -13.37 -14.68 2.34
C GLY A 262 -14.20 -14.21 3.54
N PHE A 263 -15.26 -13.43 3.34
CA PHE A 263 -16.22 -13.11 4.39
C PHE A 263 -17.32 -14.18 4.47
N SER A 264 -17.70 -14.55 5.69
CA SER A 264 -18.69 -15.59 5.95
C SER A 264 -20.13 -15.15 5.61
N SER A 265 -20.40 -13.85 5.53
CA SER A 265 -21.71 -13.31 5.17
C SER A 265 -21.60 -11.86 4.66
N HIS A 266 -22.60 -11.45 3.87
CA HIS A 266 -22.78 -10.09 3.43
C HIS A 266 -22.88 -9.08 4.60
N ALA A 267 -23.57 -9.45 5.68
CA ALA A 267 -23.70 -8.58 6.86
C ALA A 267 -22.34 -8.33 7.55
N HIS A 268 -21.55 -9.38 7.74
CA HIS A 268 -20.20 -9.26 8.31
C HIS A 268 -19.30 -8.40 7.42
N PHE A 269 -19.31 -8.62 6.10
CA PHE A 269 -18.56 -7.81 5.14
C PHE A 269 -18.97 -6.33 5.23
N THR A 270 -20.28 -6.02 5.18
CA THR A 270 -20.80 -4.66 5.21
C THR A 270 -20.42 -3.92 6.49
N ALA A 271 -20.50 -4.60 7.65
CA ALA A 271 -20.10 -4.03 8.93
C ALA A 271 -18.59 -3.74 8.99
N ALA A 272 -17.76 -4.72 8.57
CA ALA A 272 -16.32 -4.56 8.54
C ALA A 272 -15.88 -3.47 7.54
N PHE A 273 -16.50 -3.42 6.37
CA PHE A 273 -16.23 -2.41 5.34
C PHE A 273 -16.56 -1.01 5.84
N ARG A 274 -17.75 -0.83 6.43
CA ARG A 274 -18.16 0.45 7.02
C ARG A 274 -17.23 0.89 8.16
N SER A 275 -16.78 -0.04 8.99
CA SER A 275 -15.82 0.26 10.06
C SER A 275 -14.46 0.72 9.50
N ALA A 276 -14.01 0.14 8.39
CA ALA A 276 -12.70 0.45 7.80
C ALA A 276 -12.70 1.73 6.95
N PHE A 277 -13.80 2.00 6.23
CA PHE A 277 -13.88 3.07 5.22
C PHE A 277 -14.92 4.15 5.55
N GLY A 278 -15.68 4.01 6.64
CA GLY A 278 -16.70 4.98 7.05
C GLY A 278 -18.00 4.95 6.23
N VAL A 279 -18.05 4.18 5.13
CA VAL A 279 -19.21 4.06 4.22
C VAL A 279 -19.52 2.60 3.92
N THR A 280 -20.74 2.31 3.49
CA THR A 280 -21.11 0.95 3.08
C THR A 280 -20.54 0.60 1.71
N PRO A 281 -20.38 -0.71 1.37
CA PRO A 281 -19.97 -1.14 0.03
C PRO A 281 -20.86 -0.58 -1.09
N SER A 282 -22.16 -0.51 -0.86
CA SER A 282 -23.11 0.06 -1.84
C SER A 282 -22.88 1.56 -2.07
N ALA A 283 -22.67 2.32 -0.99
CA ALA A 283 -22.36 3.74 -1.08
C ALA A 283 -20.96 3.98 -1.70
N TRP A 284 -20.02 3.08 -1.48
CA TRP A 284 -18.69 3.11 -2.10
C TRP A 284 -18.75 2.91 -3.61
N ARG A 285 -19.58 1.97 -4.08
CA ARG A 285 -19.77 1.66 -5.50
C ARG A 285 -20.50 2.77 -6.25
N ALA A 286 -21.44 3.46 -5.60
CA ALA A 286 -22.18 4.52 -6.24
C ALA A 286 -21.25 5.66 -6.67
N PRO A 287 -21.43 6.25 -7.88
CA PRO A 287 -20.70 7.44 -8.27
C PRO A 287 -20.94 8.52 -7.21
N ARG A 288 -19.89 9.03 -6.58
CA ARG A 288 -20.03 10.12 -5.61
C ARG A 288 -20.56 11.34 -6.35
N ARG A 289 -21.80 11.73 -6.04
CA ARG A 289 -22.35 13.00 -6.51
C ARG A 289 -21.42 14.10 -6.01
N THR A 290 -20.83 14.86 -6.93
CA THR A 290 -20.13 16.10 -6.61
C THR A 290 -21.03 16.92 -5.69
N PRO A 291 -20.55 17.42 -4.53
CA PRO A 291 -21.37 18.27 -3.70
C PRO A 291 -21.88 19.45 -4.55
N PRO A 292 -23.14 19.89 -4.39
CA PRO A 292 -23.69 20.99 -5.16
C PRO A 292 -22.76 22.19 -4.99
N LYS A 293 -22.41 22.84 -6.12
CA LYS A 293 -21.64 24.09 -6.10
C LYS A 293 -22.29 25.01 -5.07
N ARG A 294 -21.56 25.35 -4.01
CA ARG A 294 -22.05 26.35 -3.05
C ARG A 294 -22.43 27.58 -3.84
N ALA A 295 -23.69 28.03 -3.64
CA ALA A 295 -24.23 29.21 -4.27
C ALA A 295 -23.21 30.36 -4.12
N ARG A 296 -22.94 31.04 -5.22
CA ARG A 296 -22.14 32.27 -5.22
C ARG A 296 -22.86 33.25 -4.29
N PHE A 297 -22.23 33.62 -3.21
CA PHE A 297 -22.61 34.83 -2.51
C PHE A 297 -22.36 36.02 -3.47
N ARG A 298 -23.39 36.76 -3.74
CA ARG A 298 -23.32 38.07 -4.40
C ARG A 298 -22.73 39.11 -3.43
#